data_36d4fb485ad798cb796fe4872e2f45ee
#
_entry.id   36d4fb485ad798cb796fe4872e2f45ee
#
_cell.length_a   1.000
_cell.length_b   1.000
_cell.length_c   1.000
_cell.angle_alpha   90.00
_cell.angle_beta   90.00
_cell.angle_gamma   90.00
#
_symmetry.space_group_name_H-M   'P 1'
#
loop_
_entity.id
_entity.type
_entity.pdbx_description
1 polymer ?
#
loop_
_entity_poly.entity_id
_entity_poly.type
_entity_poly.pdbx_seq_one_letter_code
_entity_poly.pdbx_strand_id
1 'polypeptide(L)'
;MFFAKVSPWWSNGGVAFLDCEKKEENEELHTHLRLWRISLEQFSDVFAQENGLHPAEFHERFTKEEVLAMAERGGGDHRIGNGSWYGYVKALGAFTEAGAVEPILTFTLPPVELEAIRSGVVDEVNPPSMGYHDVIARGLVELGLEATEADAYLRARYSLR
;
A
#
# COMPACT_ATOMS: atom_id res chain seq x y z
N MET A 1 -2.29 -3.64 -7.65
CA MET A 1 -1.24 -2.63 -7.40
C MET A 1 -1.04 -1.81 -8.67
N PHE A 2 -0.79 -0.54 -8.55
CA PHE A 2 -0.44 0.38 -9.65
C PHE A 2 0.55 1.43 -9.12
N PHE A 3 1.12 2.23 -10.03
CA PHE A 3 2.07 3.29 -9.69
C PHE A 3 1.48 4.67 -9.99
N ALA A 4 1.61 5.59 -9.04
CA ALA A 4 1.09 6.95 -9.16
C ALA A 4 1.92 7.94 -8.33
N LYS A 5 1.54 9.22 -8.43
CA LYS A 5 2.19 10.33 -7.77
C LYS A 5 3.62 10.58 -8.30
N VAL A 6 4.25 11.63 -7.84
CA VAL A 6 5.64 11.99 -8.20
C VAL A 6 6.46 12.03 -6.92
N SER A 7 7.32 11.04 -6.73
CA SER A 7 8.16 10.95 -5.53
C SER A 7 9.57 11.49 -5.79
N PRO A 8 9.97 12.58 -5.14
CA PRO A 8 11.34 13.10 -5.24
C PRO A 8 12.40 12.09 -4.74
N TRP A 9 12.04 11.27 -3.76
CA TRP A 9 12.91 10.22 -3.19
C TRP A 9 13.24 9.11 -4.21
N TRP A 10 12.37 8.92 -5.18
CA TRP A 10 12.50 7.93 -6.24
C TRP A 10 12.69 8.58 -7.61
N SER A 11 13.51 9.64 -7.68
CA SER A 11 13.86 10.33 -8.93
C SER A 11 12.64 10.76 -9.73
N ASN A 12 11.61 11.26 -9.07
CA ASN A 12 10.31 11.66 -9.62
C ASN A 12 9.50 10.51 -10.25
N GLY A 13 9.88 9.27 -10.01
CA GLY A 13 9.05 8.10 -10.37
C GLY A 13 7.84 7.96 -9.46
N GLY A 14 6.84 7.24 -9.95
CA GLY A 14 5.66 6.86 -9.19
C GLY A 14 5.96 5.87 -8.08
N VAL A 15 5.15 5.90 -7.02
CA VAL A 15 5.19 4.92 -5.94
C VAL A 15 3.99 3.99 -6.00
N ALA A 16 4.11 2.82 -5.38
CA ALA A 16 3.10 1.76 -5.45
C ALA A 16 1.91 2.03 -4.53
N PHE A 17 0.71 1.85 -5.05
CA PHE A 17 -0.54 1.85 -4.30
C PHE A 17 -1.32 0.58 -4.57
N LEU A 18 -2.11 0.13 -3.58
CA LEU A 18 -3.04 -0.97 -3.75
C LEU A 18 -4.41 -0.44 -4.20
N ASP A 19 -4.91 -1.03 -5.28
CA ASP A 19 -6.30 -0.90 -5.67
C ASP A 19 -7.09 -2.02 -4.99
N CYS A 20 -7.63 -1.71 -3.82
CA CYS A 20 -8.33 -2.68 -2.99
C CYS A 20 -9.83 -2.80 -3.30
N GLU A 21 -10.35 -1.98 -4.20
CA GLU A 21 -11.78 -2.00 -4.56
C GLU A 21 -12.05 -2.80 -5.83
N LYS A 22 -11.01 -3.09 -6.58
CA LYS A 22 -11.13 -3.85 -7.80
C LYS A 22 -11.48 -5.30 -7.48
N LYS A 23 -12.74 -5.68 -7.74
CA LYS A 23 -13.16 -7.08 -7.70
C LYS A 23 -12.73 -7.74 -8.99
N GLU A 24 -11.72 -8.55 -8.92
CA GLU A 24 -11.16 -9.19 -10.10
C GLU A 24 -11.51 -10.65 -10.14
N GLU A 25 -12.06 -11.04 -11.28
CA GLU A 25 -12.16 -12.44 -11.69
C GLU A 25 -10.88 -12.92 -12.41
N ASN A 26 -9.93 -12.00 -12.64
CA ASN A 26 -8.72 -12.25 -13.41
C ASN A 26 -7.49 -12.37 -12.47
N GLU A 27 -6.95 -13.58 -12.36
CA GLU A 27 -5.79 -13.90 -11.52
C GLU A 27 -4.51 -13.11 -11.89
N GLU A 28 -4.38 -12.67 -13.14
CA GLU A 28 -3.21 -11.90 -13.62
C GLU A 28 -3.04 -10.54 -12.92
N LEU A 29 -4.09 -10.05 -12.26
CA LEU A 29 -4.09 -8.76 -11.55
C LEU A 29 -3.88 -8.89 -10.04
N HIS A 30 -3.67 -10.10 -9.54
CA HIS A 30 -3.36 -10.30 -8.13
C HIS A 30 -2.05 -9.62 -7.73
N THR A 31 -2.02 -9.10 -6.50
CA THR A 31 -0.83 -8.45 -5.94
C THR A 31 -0.14 -9.40 -4.96
N HIS A 32 1.14 -9.67 -5.20
CA HIS A 32 1.96 -10.39 -4.24
C HIS A 32 2.24 -9.50 -3.04
N LEU A 33 2.05 -10.03 -1.84
CA LEU A 33 2.26 -9.33 -0.59
C LEU A 33 3.17 -10.14 0.33
N ARG A 34 4.02 -9.44 1.08
CA ARG A 34 4.73 -10.01 2.22
C ARG A 34 4.05 -9.55 3.50
N LEU A 35 3.71 -10.50 4.36
CA LEU A 35 3.13 -10.21 5.67
C LEU A 35 4.22 -10.12 6.73
N TRP A 36 4.11 -9.11 7.58
CA TRP A 36 4.96 -8.91 8.73
C TRP A 36 4.11 -8.86 10.00
N ARG A 37 4.48 -9.65 11.00
CA ARG A 37 3.89 -9.54 12.31
C ARG A 37 4.64 -8.48 13.10
N ILE A 38 3.99 -7.39 13.41
CA ILE A 38 4.57 -6.22 14.08
C ILE A 38 3.68 -5.79 15.25
N SER A 39 4.24 -5.03 16.20
CA SER A 39 3.45 -4.43 17.27
C SER A 39 2.66 -3.22 16.75
N LEU A 40 1.67 -2.79 17.52
CA LEU A 40 0.87 -1.61 17.18
C LEU A 40 1.70 -0.32 17.14
N GLU A 41 2.72 -0.22 18.01
CA GLU A 41 3.68 0.88 18.00
C GLU A 41 4.48 0.89 16.69
N GLN A 42 4.99 -0.28 16.27
CA GLN A 42 5.72 -0.42 15.00
C GLN A 42 4.82 -0.10 13.80
N PHE A 43 3.56 -0.52 13.83
CA PHE A 43 2.58 -0.17 12.79
C PHE A 43 2.39 1.35 12.70
N SER A 44 2.26 2.03 13.84
CA SER A 44 2.16 3.49 13.91
C SER A 44 3.43 4.19 13.42
N ASP A 45 4.62 3.66 13.74
CA ASP A 45 5.89 4.20 13.29
C ASP A 45 6.06 4.08 11.77
N VAL A 46 5.70 2.92 11.18
CA VAL A 46 5.73 2.72 9.73
C VAL A 46 4.75 3.66 9.04
N PHE A 47 3.52 3.79 9.57
CA PHE A 47 2.52 4.71 9.02
C PHE A 47 3.03 6.17 9.01
N ALA A 48 3.66 6.61 10.09
CA ALA A 48 4.26 7.94 10.16
C ALA A 48 5.34 8.14 9.10
N GLN A 49 6.28 7.19 8.97
CA GLN A 49 7.37 7.24 7.99
C GLN A 49 6.85 7.29 6.55
N GLU A 50 5.87 6.45 6.19
CA GLU A 50 5.25 6.42 4.86
C GLU A 50 4.54 7.74 4.50
N ASN A 51 4.12 8.49 5.52
CA ASN A 51 3.51 9.81 5.36
C ASN A 51 4.48 10.98 5.61
N GLY A 52 5.77 10.71 5.63
CA GLY A 52 6.83 11.72 5.71
C GLY A 52 7.03 12.36 7.08
N LEU A 53 6.49 11.74 8.14
CA LEU A 53 6.69 12.17 9.52
C LEU A 53 7.78 11.36 10.22
N HIS A 54 8.51 12.02 11.10
CA HIS A 54 9.38 11.29 12.00
C HIS A 54 8.53 10.59 13.10
N PRO A 55 8.75 9.30 13.40
CA PRO A 55 7.93 8.56 14.38
C PRO A 55 7.81 9.23 15.75
N ALA A 56 8.86 9.92 16.20
CA ALA A 56 8.85 10.64 17.47
C ALA A 56 7.94 11.90 17.46
N GLU A 57 7.57 12.41 16.28
CA GLU A 57 6.70 13.57 16.10
C GLU A 57 5.25 13.17 15.86
N PHE A 58 5.02 11.88 15.60
CA PHE A 58 3.68 11.33 15.37
C PHE A 58 3.02 10.99 16.71
N HIS A 59 2.11 11.86 17.16
CA HIS A 59 1.42 11.73 18.43
C HIS A 59 0.06 11.03 18.32
N GLU A 60 -0.54 11.01 17.14
CA GLU A 60 -1.82 10.37 16.85
C GLU A 60 -1.61 8.87 16.51
N ARG A 61 -1.16 8.11 17.52
CA ARG A 61 -0.86 6.70 17.34
C ARG A 61 -2.11 5.86 17.31
N PHE A 62 -2.08 4.79 16.52
CA PHE A 62 -3.17 3.83 16.48
C PHE A 62 -3.40 3.18 17.83
N THR A 63 -4.67 3.10 18.23
CA THR A 63 -5.10 2.28 19.35
C THR A 63 -5.57 0.91 18.86
N LYS A 64 -5.61 -0.05 19.76
CA LYS A 64 -6.11 -1.40 19.45
C LYS A 64 -7.57 -1.36 18.99
N GLU A 65 -8.38 -0.54 19.64
CA GLU A 65 -9.80 -0.35 19.35
C GLU A 65 -10.01 0.22 17.94
N GLU A 66 -9.22 1.22 17.54
CA GLU A 66 -9.27 1.79 16.18
C GLU A 66 -8.89 0.76 15.12
N VAL A 67 -7.81 0.02 15.33
CA VAL A 67 -7.36 -1.01 14.39
C VAL A 67 -8.40 -2.11 14.23
N LEU A 68 -9.01 -2.58 15.31
CA LEU A 68 -10.07 -3.58 15.24
C LEU A 68 -11.32 -3.04 14.54
N ALA A 69 -11.72 -1.81 14.84
CA ALA A 69 -12.86 -1.17 14.19
C ALA A 69 -12.60 -0.92 12.69
N MET A 70 -11.37 -0.60 12.27
CA MET A 70 -10.98 -0.54 10.86
C MET A 70 -11.05 -1.91 10.21
N ALA A 71 -10.55 -2.94 10.88
CA ALA A 71 -10.60 -4.31 10.37
C ALA A 71 -12.04 -4.79 10.11
N GLU A 72 -12.97 -4.53 11.03
CA GLU A 72 -14.38 -4.88 10.92
C GLU A 72 -15.07 -4.16 9.75
N ARG A 73 -14.72 -2.90 9.49
CA ARG A 73 -15.27 -2.09 8.39
C ARG A 73 -14.57 -2.31 7.04
N GLY A 74 -13.51 -3.11 7.00
CA GLY A 74 -12.69 -3.31 5.81
C GLY A 74 -11.67 -2.21 5.53
N GLY A 75 -11.52 -1.25 6.43
CA GLY A 75 -10.55 -0.16 6.37
C GLY A 75 -11.04 1.14 7.00
N GLY A 76 -10.25 2.19 6.94
CA GLY A 76 -10.59 3.51 7.44
C GLY A 76 -9.57 4.57 7.09
N ASP A 77 -10.02 5.81 7.01
CA ASP A 77 -9.15 6.97 6.88
C ASP A 77 -8.41 7.22 8.20
N HIS A 78 -7.11 7.45 8.08
CA HIS A 78 -6.27 7.93 9.17
C HIS A 78 -5.28 8.96 8.62
N ARG A 79 -5.81 10.07 8.13
CA ARG A 79 -5.02 11.09 7.45
C ARG A 79 -4.21 11.91 8.44
N ILE A 80 -2.93 12.08 8.14
CA ILE A 80 -2.04 13.01 8.83
C ILE A 80 -1.97 14.29 7.99
N GLY A 81 -2.80 15.28 8.32
CA GLY A 81 -2.81 16.56 7.62
C GLY A 81 -3.30 16.48 6.16
N ASN A 82 -3.10 17.58 5.43
CA ASN A 82 -3.44 17.66 4.01
C ASN A 82 -2.29 17.11 3.16
N GLY A 83 -2.53 16.03 2.41
CA GLY A 83 -1.56 15.49 1.44
C GLY A 83 -0.87 14.18 1.80
N SER A 84 -1.40 13.48 2.78
CA SER A 84 -0.98 12.12 3.14
C SER A 84 -1.31 11.14 2.02
N TRP A 85 -0.32 10.61 1.31
CA TRP A 85 -0.56 9.65 0.22
C TRP A 85 -1.02 8.28 0.72
N TYR A 86 -0.52 7.85 1.87
CA TYR A 86 -0.87 6.58 2.51
C TYR A 86 -1.84 6.77 3.69
N GLY A 87 -2.78 7.70 3.52
CA GLY A 87 -3.73 8.09 4.57
C GLY A 87 -4.92 7.14 4.76
N TYR A 88 -5.02 6.07 3.98
CA TYR A 88 -6.07 5.08 4.12
C TYR A 88 -5.50 3.73 4.57
N VAL A 89 -5.97 3.25 5.71
CA VAL A 89 -5.66 1.91 6.21
C VAL A 89 -6.68 0.94 5.64
N LYS A 90 -6.25 -0.04 4.85
CA LYS A 90 -7.10 -1.09 4.30
C LYS A 90 -6.92 -2.39 5.05
N ALA A 91 -8.03 -3.00 5.44
CA ALA A 91 -8.04 -4.38 5.94
C ALA A 91 -8.13 -5.36 4.77
N LEU A 92 -7.18 -6.28 4.70
CA LEU A 92 -7.08 -7.30 3.66
C LEU A 92 -7.64 -8.66 4.12
N GLY A 93 -7.91 -8.79 5.41
CA GLY A 93 -8.37 -10.02 6.04
C GLY A 93 -7.82 -10.18 7.45
N ALA A 94 -7.76 -11.41 7.91
CA ALA A 94 -7.22 -11.73 9.21
C ALA A 94 -6.36 -13.01 9.17
N PHE A 95 -5.35 -13.04 10.02
CA PHE A 95 -4.53 -14.21 10.28
C PHE A 95 -4.95 -14.82 11.63
N THR A 96 -5.14 -16.13 11.66
CA THR A 96 -5.52 -16.83 12.88
C THR A 96 -4.43 -17.79 13.28
N GLU A 97 -3.89 -17.62 14.48
CA GLU A 97 -2.89 -18.50 15.07
C GLU A 97 -3.22 -18.78 16.54
N ALA A 98 -3.23 -20.04 16.94
CA ALA A 98 -3.50 -20.47 18.30
C ALA A 98 -4.77 -19.86 18.96
N GLY A 99 -5.80 -19.58 18.13
CA GLY A 99 -7.06 -18.97 18.57
C GLY A 99 -7.04 -17.44 18.68
N ALA A 100 -5.89 -16.79 18.46
CA ALA A 100 -5.82 -15.35 18.31
C ALA A 100 -6.10 -14.95 16.85
N VAL A 101 -6.93 -13.92 16.68
CA VAL A 101 -7.24 -13.34 15.35
C VAL A 101 -6.54 -11.99 15.25
N GLU A 102 -5.64 -11.87 14.29
CA GLU A 102 -4.88 -10.65 14.03
C GLU A 102 -5.27 -10.07 12.68
N PRO A 103 -5.64 -8.79 12.57
CA PRO A 103 -6.00 -8.20 11.29
C PRO A 103 -4.77 -8.05 10.39
N ILE A 104 -4.95 -8.29 9.10
CA ILE A 104 -3.96 -8.01 8.06
C ILE A 104 -4.29 -6.64 7.49
N LEU A 105 -3.40 -5.67 7.69
CA LEU A 105 -3.59 -4.29 7.31
C LEU A 105 -2.50 -3.84 6.34
N THR A 106 -2.84 -2.86 5.51
CA THR A 106 -1.90 -2.14 4.64
C THR A 106 -2.32 -0.68 4.52
N PHE A 107 -1.42 0.15 3.96
CA PHE A 107 -1.69 1.55 3.66
C PHE A 107 -1.83 1.74 2.16
N THR A 108 -2.73 2.62 1.75
CA THR A 108 -2.93 2.97 0.34
C THR A 108 -3.54 4.37 0.20
N LEU A 109 -3.82 4.78 -1.04
CA LEU A 109 -4.56 6.01 -1.30
C LEU A 109 -5.97 5.94 -0.72
N PRO A 110 -6.50 7.07 -0.22
CA PRO A 110 -7.90 7.19 0.09
C PRO A 110 -8.80 6.83 -1.12
N PRO A 111 -9.93 6.14 -0.91
CA PRO A 111 -10.80 5.70 -2.00
C PRO A 111 -11.23 6.81 -2.97
N VAL A 112 -11.49 8.02 -2.47
CA VAL A 112 -11.84 9.18 -3.29
C VAL A 112 -10.71 9.58 -4.25
N GLU A 113 -9.45 9.54 -3.80
CA GLU A 113 -8.29 9.85 -4.63
C GLU A 113 -8.03 8.75 -5.65
N LEU A 114 -8.16 7.48 -5.21
CA LEU A 114 -8.05 6.34 -6.09
C LEU A 114 -9.07 6.41 -7.23
N GLU A 115 -10.33 6.73 -6.93
CA GLU A 115 -11.39 6.86 -7.95
C GLU A 115 -11.13 8.04 -8.90
N ALA A 116 -10.63 9.17 -8.40
CA ALA A 116 -10.27 10.32 -9.23
C ALA A 116 -9.16 9.98 -10.25
N ILE A 117 -8.17 9.16 -9.84
CA ILE A 117 -7.12 8.68 -10.74
C ILE A 117 -7.70 7.66 -11.74
N ARG A 118 -8.50 6.73 -11.29
CA ARG A 118 -9.13 5.68 -12.11
C ARG A 118 -10.03 6.23 -13.21
N SER A 119 -10.84 7.21 -12.86
CA SER A 119 -11.76 7.88 -13.81
C SER A 119 -11.04 8.87 -14.75
N GLY A 120 -9.75 9.09 -14.56
CA GLY A 120 -8.98 10.07 -15.35
C GLY A 120 -9.29 11.53 -15.03
N VAL A 121 -10.02 11.80 -13.93
CA VAL A 121 -10.23 13.18 -13.44
C VAL A 121 -8.91 13.78 -12.98
N VAL A 122 -8.01 12.96 -12.45
CA VAL A 122 -6.65 13.36 -12.08
C VAL A 122 -5.67 12.45 -12.81
N ASP A 123 -4.78 13.06 -13.60
CA ASP A 123 -3.72 12.35 -14.32
C ASP A 123 -2.46 12.26 -13.44
N GLU A 124 -2.46 11.30 -12.55
CA GLU A 124 -1.35 11.06 -11.60
C GLU A 124 -0.70 9.69 -11.78
N VAL A 125 -1.14 8.89 -12.77
CA VAL A 125 -0.47 7.62 -13.08
C VAL A 125 0.95 7.92 -13.55
N ASN A 126 1.93 7.36 -12.87
CA ASN A 126 3.33 7.63 -13.13
C ASN A 126 4.14 6.34 -12.96
N PRO A 127 4.85 5.88 -14.00
CA PRO A 127 5.70 4.70 -13.87
C PRO A 127 6.76 4.87 -12.77
N PRO A 128 7.19 3.78 -12.11
CA PRO A 128 8.25 3.86 -11.13
C PRO A 128 9.58 4.23 -11.79
N SER A 129 10.47 4.88 -11.04
CA SER A 129 11.87 4.98 -11.46
C SER A 129 12.51 3.59 -11.52
N MET A 130 13.59 3.44 -12.30
CA MET A 130 14.32 2.18 -12.38
C MET A 130 14.81 1.71 -11.00
N GLY A 131 15.30 2.62 -10.16
CA GLY A 131 15.74 2.26 -8.81
C GLY A 131 14.61 1.72 -7.93
N TYR A 132 13.42 2.30 -8.00
CA TYR A 132 12.26 1.81 -7.27
C TYR A 132 11.73 0.48 -7.83
N HIS A 133 11.66 0.37 -9.16
CA HIS A 133 11.33 -0.88 -9.84
C HIS A 133 12.25 -2.03 -9.39
N ASP A 134 13.58 -1.81 -9.40
CA ASP A 134 14.57 -2.83 -9.04
C ASP A 134 14.46 -3.27 -7.58
N VAL A 135 14.10 -2.36 -6.67
CA VAL A 135 13.85 -2.71 -5.26
C VAL A 135 12.66 -3.64 -5.13
N ILE A 136 11.55 -3.33 -5.81
CA ILE A 136 10.34 -4.17 -5.76
C ILE A 136 10.60 -5.51 -6.47
N ALA A 137 11.24 -5.50 -7.63
CA ALA A 137 11.57 -6.72 -8.38
C ALA A 137 12.41 -7.70 -7.53
N ARG A 138 13.40 -7.20 -6.81
CA ARG A 138 14.18 -8.02 -5.87
C ARG A 138 13.30 -8.61 -4.77
N GLY A 139 12.39 -7.83 -4.21
CA GLY A 139 11.44 -8.32 -3.21
C GLY A 139 10.53 -9.44 -3.76
N LEU A 140 10.11 -9.35 -5.02
CA LEU A 140 9.31 -10.39 -5.68
C LEU A 140 10.13 -11.67 -5.92
N VAL A 141 11.40 -11.53 -6.31
CA VAL A 141 12.32 -12.69 -6.44
C VAL A 141 12.52 -13.38 -5.09
N GLU A 142 12.66 -12.63 -4.00
CA GLU A 142 12.72 -13.21 -2.65
C GLU A 142 11.42 -13.93 -2.23
N LEU A 143 10.28 -13.58 -2.86
CA LEU A 143 9.00 -14.28 -2.69
C LEU A 143 8.87 -15.52 -3.58
N GLY A 144 9.87 -15.80 -4.44
CA GLY A 144 9.94 -16.99 -5.25
C GLY A 144 9.60 -16.83 -6.73
N LEU A 145 9.40 -15.59 -7.22
CA LEU A 145 9.23 -15.36 -8.65
C LEU A 145 10.59 -15.42 -9.36
N GLU A 146 10.59 -15.90 -10.60
CA GLU A 146 11.76 -15.74 -11.45
C GLU A 146 11.97 -14.26 -11.82
N ALA A 147 13.20 -13.83 -12.02
CA ALA A 147 13.53 -12.41 -12.27
C ALA A 147 12.79 -11.82 -13.48
N THR A 148 12.63 -12.59 -14.54
CA THR A 148 11.88 -12.18 -15.75
C THR A 148 10.38 -12.07 -15.48
N GLU A 149 9.83 -12.93 -14.63
CA GLU A 149 8.43 -12.87 -14.20
C GLU A 149 8.19 -11.64 -13.33
N ALA A 150 9.10 -11.35 -12.42
CA ALA A 150 9.01 -10.15 -11.55
C ALA A 150 9.04 -8.85 -12.38
N ASP A 151 9.92 -8.74 -13.39
CA ASP A 151 9.97 -7.59 -14.30
C ASP A 151 8.66 -7.47 -15.11
N ALA A 152 8.19 -8.54 -15.72
CA ALA A 152 6.95 -8.56 -16.49
C ALA A 152 5.74 -8.21 -15.62
N TYR A 153 5.68 -8.77 -14.40
CA TYR A 153 4.65 -8.48 -13.42
C TYR A 153 4.57 -6.99 -13.07
N LEU A 154 5.72 -6.33 -12.86
CA LEU A 154 5.76 -4.90 -12.55
C LEU A 154 5.39 -4.04 -13.75
N ARG A 155 5.93 -4.34 -14.95
CA ARG A 155 5.62 -3.58 -16.18
C ARG A 155 4.15 -3.59 -16.54
N ALA A 156 3.47 -4.70 -16.32
CA ALA A 156 2.03 -4.80 -16.53
C ALA A 156 1.21 -3.84 -15.62
N ARG A 157 1.83 -3.23 -14.60
CA ARG A 157 1.20 -2.34 -13.61
C ARG A 157 1.59 -0.87 -13.76
N TYR A 158 2.32 -0.52 -14.83
CA TYR A 158 2.71 0.87 -15.10
C TYR A 158 1.55 1.74 -15.58
N SER A 159 0.44 1.14 -15.94
CA SER A 159 -0.77 1.86 -16.31
C SER A 159 -1.98 1.24 -15.60
N LEU A 160 -2.91 2.07 -15.17
CA LEU A 160 -4.27 1.65 -14.80
C LEU A 160 -5.02 1.34 -16.11
N ARG A 161 -5.18 0.08 -16.46
CA ARG A 161 -6.01 -0.36 -17.57
C ARG A 161 -7.06 -1.33 -17.07
#